data_73bfcde8b24d0cdf888be712ba882509
#
_entry.id   73bfcde8b24d0cdf888be712ba882509
#
_cell.length_a   1.000
_cell.length_b   1.000
_cell.length_c   1.000
_cell.angle_alpha   90.00
_cell.angle_beta   90.00
_cell.angle_gamma   90.00
#
_symmetry.space_group_name_H-M   'P 1'
#
loop_
_entity.id
_entity.type
_entity.pdbx_description
1 polymer ?
#
loop_
_entity_poly.entity_id
_entity_poly.type
_entity_poly.pdbx_seq_one_letter_code
_entity_poly.pdbx_strand_id
1 'polypeptide(L)'
;MRPLRLCVIYFTTHMNTYRNFTGGKWIESASTRTAQNINPANTDDVLGTIRLATREEARSAVDAAAEAFRSWRSTPAPARGRIVAKAARLLEENKEELAQLLTHEEGKTIAESRGELQRSINVAEFCAGESRRMNGETIPSELPLNFAYTIKHPLGVVACVTPWNFPVAIPVWKIAPALVAGNTVVFKPASITPATAVRITEIFEAAGIPPGVLNLVLGSGSEAGDEIINHPAVKAISFTGSNGVGIRLYEQASRRGAKVQCEMGGKNPVVVLEDADMDLAVESAAQGAFGSSGQRCTATSRAVVMDQIADEFVERVAKRAESMRIGPGSDPATEMGPSVDENQFKTVLNYIDIGREDGATLVCGGSRANGEGLEKGYFVQPTVFDHVTPDMRIAREEIFGPVLSVLRVKDFETAMQVANDSEYGLSSSIFSNDASRIFRFVDEIETGMTHINSPTTGGEAHIPFGGSKGTGIGDREQGSTALDFYTELKVVYVDYTGRKREGNLY
;
A
#
# COMPACT_ATOMS: atom_id res chain seq x y z
N MET A 1 29.38 -24.79 2.90
CA MET A 1 28.28 -23.81 3.11
C MET A 1 28.33 -23.40 4.58
N ARG A 2 28.75 -22.18 4.89
CA ARG A 2 28.64 -21.65 6.26
C ARG A 2 27.18 -21.27 6.48
N PRO A 3 26.53 -21.68 7.56
CA PRO A 3 25.21 -21.19 7.90
C PRO A 3 25.33 -19.69 8.12
N LEU A 4 24.57 -18.90 7.36
CA LEU A 4 24.33 -17.50 7.64
C LEU A 4 23.74 -17.45 9.07
N ARG A 5 24.52 -17.00 10.03
CA ARG A 5 23.98 -16.57 11.32
C ARG A 5 23.19 -15.29 11.00
N LEU A 6 21.88 -15.45 10.72
CA LEU A 6 20.96 -14.35 10.90
C LEU A 6 21.16 -13.87 12.34
N CYS A 7 21.54 -12.61 12.47
CA CYS A 7 21.68 -11.99 13.77
C CYS A 7 20.29 -12.00 14.41
N VAL A 8 20.06 -12.93 15.32
CA VAL A 8 18.91 -12.86 16.21
C VAL A 8 19.09 -11.55 16.94
N ILE A 9 18.27 -10.57 16.62
CA ILE A 9 18.25 -9.29 17.30
C ILE A 9 17.65 -9.59 18.69
N TYR A 10 18.50 -10.01 19.61
CA TYR A 10 18.17 -9.84 21.02
C TYR A 10 17.99 -8.34 21.21
N PHE A 11 16.90 -7.93 21.81
CA PHE A 11 16.68 -6.57 22.34
C PHE A 11 17.73 -6.30 23.41
N THR A 12 18.97 -6.12 23.00
CA THR A 12 20.05 -5.63 23.83
C THR A 12 20.09 -4.11 23.68
N THR A 13 20.24 -3.42 24.77
CA THR A 13 20.24 -1.99 25.06
C THR A 13 21.13 -1.08 24.19
N HIS A 14 21.45 -1.45 22.97
CA HIS A 14 22.12 -0.60 21.98
C HIS A 14 21.11 -0.11 20.97
N MET A 15 20.84 1.20 20.92
CA MET A 15 20.03 1.84 19.87
C MET A 15 20.58 1.43 18.51
N ASN A 16 19.76 0.73 17.72
CA ASN A 16 20.10 0.34 16.36
C ASN A 16 20.21 1.60 15.48
N THR A 17 21.29 1.75 14.74
CA THR A 17 21.39 2.75 13.68
C THR A 17 21.09 2.08 12.37
N TYR A 18 19.97 2.49 11.73
CA TYR A 18 19.59 1.96 10.43
C TYR A 18 20.40 2.63 9.32
N ARG A 19 20.82 1.84 8.33
CA ARG A 19 21.71 2.27 7.25
C ARG A 19 21.03 2.21 5.89
N ASN A 20 21.46 3.04 4.97
CA ASN A 20 21.12 2.97 3.55
C ASN A 20 21.80 1.75 2.91
N PHE A 21 21.22 1.24 1.82
CA PHE A 21 21.82 0.19 0.99
C PHE A 21 22.00 0.70 -0.43
N THR A 22 23.24 0.88 -0.86
CA THR A 22 23.55 1.46 -2.17
C THR A 22 24.67 0.66 -2.85
N GLY A 23 24.41 0.24 -4.09
CA GLY A 23 25.41 -0.49 -4.87
C GLY A 23 25.86 -1.81 -4.24
N GLY A 24 24.99 -2.46 -3.44
CA GLY A 24 25.30 -3.70 -2.72
C GLY A 24 26.05 -3.50 -1.41
N LYS A 25 26.05 -2.29 -0.83
CA LYS A 25 26.77 -1.98 0.41
C LYS A 25 25.84 -1.25 1.38
N TRP A 26 25.90 -1.62 2.66
CA TRP A 26 25.26 -0.93 3.75
C TRP A 26 26.10 0.29 4.15
N ILE A 27 25.53 1.49 4.04
CA ILE A 27 26.24 2.77 4.24
C ILE A 27 25.48 3.58 5.29
N GLU A 28 26.18 4.02 6.32
CA GLU A 28 25.66 5.01 7.27
C GLU A 28 25.67 6.39 6.59
N SER A 29 24.54 7.13 6.70
CA SER A 29 24.47 8.47 6.13
C SER A 29 25.43 9.44 6.80
N ALA A 30 26.07 10.30 6.01
CA ALA A 30 26.90 11.39 6.49
C ALA A 30 26.10 12.55 7.10
N SER A 31 24.78 12.52 6.99
CA SER A 31 23.88 13.57 7.52
C SER A 31 23.95 13.67 9.04
N THR A 32 23.86 14.89 9.55
CA THR A 32 23.66 15.17 10.99
C THR A 32 22.19 15.14 11.40
N ARG A 33 21.26 15.11 10.44
CA ARG A 33 19.81 15.05 10.72
C ARG A 33 19.41 13.61 11.01
N THR A 34 18.78 13.41 12.15
CA THR A 34 18.31 12.12 12.61
C THR A 34 16.80 12.10 12.81
N ALA A 35 16.21 10.89 12.77
CA ALA A 35 14.86 10.62 13.24
C ALA A 35 14.90 9.36 14.11
N GLN A 36 14.01 9.30 15.09
CA GLN A 36 13.87 8.13 15.94
C GLN A 36 12.79 7.21 15.37
N ASN A 37 13.00 5.91 15.50
CA ASN A 37 12.02 4.88 15.34
C ASN A 37 11.49 4.52 16.73
N ILE A 38 10.21 4.80 16.99
CA ILE A 38 9.60 4.72 18.31
C ILE A 38 8.44 3.75 18.25
N ASN A 39 8.32 2.88 19.23
CA ASN A 39 7.17 2.02 19.41
C ASN A 39 5.91 2.87 19.74
N PRO A 40 4.90 2.93 18.87
CA PRO A 40 3.72 3.77 19.10
C PRO A 40 2.83 3.31 20.26
N ALA A 41 3.00 2.07 20.70
CA ALA A 41 2.31 1.55 21.90
C ALA A 41 3.00 1.96 23.21
N ASN A 42 4.27 2.33 23.15
CA ASN A 42 5.04 2.82 24.31
C ASN A 42 6.15 3.77 23.84
N THR A 43 5.92 5.06 23.94
CA THR A 43 6.82 6.10 23.44
C THR A 43 8.16 6.18 24.17
N ASP A 44 8.33 5.51 25.32
CA ASP A 44 9.63 5.35 25.99
C ASP A 44 10.50 4.28 25.32
N ASP A 45 9.91 3.43 24.46
CA ASP A 45 10.60 2.35 23.76
C ASP A 45 11.12 2.82 22.40
N VAL A 46 12.37 3.25 22.35
CA VAL A 46 13.07 3.69 21.14
C VAL A 46 13.74 2.48 20.48
N LEU A 47 13.18 2.04 19.34
CA LEU A 47 13.66 0.87 18.58
C LEU A 47 14.97 1.14 17.86
N GLY A 48 15.26 2.40 17.55
CA GLY A 48 16.47 2.78 16.86
C GLY A 48 16.45 4.21 16.29
N THR A 49 17.51 4.54 15.57
CA THR A 49 17.69 5.86 14.96
C THR A 49 18.10 5.72 13.50
N ILE A 50 17.57 6.59 12.65
CA ILE A 50 18.05 6.78 11.28
C ILE A 50 18.78 8.11 11.16
N ARG A 51 19.85 8.16 10.38
CA ARG A 51 20.39 9.40 9.81
C ARG A 51 19.74 9.59 8.45
N LEU A 52 19.01 10.69 8.28
CA LEU A 52 18.23 10.95 7.06
C LEU A 52 19.17 11.22 5.88
N ALA A 53 19.08 10.39 4.85
CA ALA A 53 19.93 10.50 3.67
C ALA A 53 19.90 11.90 3.04
N THR A 54 21.07 12.34 2.59
CA THR A 54 21.23 13.61 1.86
C THR A 54 20.77 13.45 0.39
N ARG A 55 20.69 14.59 -0.33
CA ARG A 55 20.40 14.57 -1.79
C ARG A 55 21.49 13.82 -2.57
N GLU A 56 22.76 13.98 -2.19
CA GLU A 56 23.90 13.34 -2.82
C GLU A 56 23.86 11.82 -2.64
N GLU A 57 23.50 11.36 -1.46
CA GLU A 57 23.33 9.92 -1.18
C GLU A 57 22.16 9.33 -1.97
N ALA A 58 21.03 10.06 -2.07
CA ALA A 58 19.89 9.67 -2.87
C ALA A 58 20.26 9.60 -4.37
N ARG A 59 21.00 10.60 -4.88
CA ARG A 59 21.53 10.60 -6.24
C ARG A 59 22.45 9.41 -6.50
N SER A 60 23.37 9.14 -5.58
CA SER A 60 24.30 7.99 -5.69
C SER A 60 23.56 6.66 -5.75
N ALA A 61 22.44 6.51 -5.06
CA ALA A 61 21.60 5.31 -5.13
C ALA A 61 20.94 5.16 -6.52
N VAL A 62 20.48 6.27 -7.11
CA VAL A 62 19.91 6.27 -8.47
C VAL A 62 20.99 5.97 -9.52
N ASP A 63 22.19 6.53 -9.37
CA ASP A 63 23.31 6.28 -10.29
C ASP A 63 23.75 4.81 -10.23
N ALA A 64 23.85 4.22 -9.03
CA ALA A 64 24.12 2.80 -8.84
C ALA A 64 23.06 1.91 -9.51
N ALA A 65 21.78 2.29 -9.40
CA ALA A 65 20.69 1.60 -10.07
C ALA A 65 20.79 1.70 -11.61
N ALA A 66 21.14 2.87 -12.12
CA ALA A 66 21.30 3.10 -13.56
C ALA A 66 22.48 2.31 -14.16
N GLU A 67 23.56 2.18 -13.43
CA GLU A 67 24.71 1.36 -13.82
C GLU A 67 24.33 -0.13 -13.84
N ALA A 68 23.72 -0.64 -12.78
CA ALA A 68 23.31 -2.04 -12.64
C ALA A 68 22.26 -2.45 -13.68
N PHE A 69 21.43 -1.52 -14.16
CA PHE A 69 20.39 -1.79 -15.16
C PHE A 69 20.94 -2.42 -16.42
N ARG A 70 22.14 -2.04 -16.87
CA ARG A 70 22.75 -2.55 -18.12
C ARG A 70 22.90 -4.08 -18.12
N SER A 71 23.33 -4.64 -17.02
CA SER A 71 23.48 -6.10 -16.86
C SER A 71 22.17 -6.78 -16.46
N TRP A 72 21.40 -6.15 -15.56
CA TRP A 72 20.17 -6.74 -15.04
C TRP A 72 19.11 -6.94 -16.12
N ARG A 73 18.89 -5.97 -17.01
CA ARG A 73 17.95 -6.08 -18.13
C ARG A 73 18.25 -7.28 -19.06
N SER A 74 19.50 -7.67 -19.16
CA SER A 74 19.93 -8.80 -20.00
C SER A 74 19.82 -10.15 -19.27
N THR A 75 19.58 -10.17 -17.96
CA THR A 75 19.34 -11.38 -17.19
C THR A 75 17.98 -11.97 -17.60
N PRO A 76 17.90 -13.24 -18.01
CA PRO A 76 16.63 -13.85 -18.40
C PRO A 76 15.55 -13.72 -17.32
N ALA A 77 14.31 -13.41 -17.71
CA ALA A 77 13.21 -13.19 -16.77
C ALA A 77 13.03 -14.36 -15.77
N PRO A 78 13.09 -15.65 -16.18
CA PRO A 78 13.03 -16.76 -15.23
C PRO A 78 14.18 -16.80 -14.22
N ALA A 79 15.35 -16.23 -14.57
CA ALA A 79 16.47 -16.14 -13.62
C ALA A 79 16.19 -15.04 -12.55
N ARG A 80 15.66 -13.90 -12.98
CA ARG A 80 15.19 -12.85 -12.07
C ARG A 80 14.09 -13.37 -11.13
N GLY A 81 13.12 -14.11 -11.68
CA GLY A 81 12.04 -14.74 -10.91
C GLY A 81 12.55 -15.75 -9.86
N ARG A 82 13.65 -16.46 -10.11
CA ARG A 82 14.25 -17.35 -9.09
C ARG A 82 14.79 -16.59 -7.88
N ILE A 83 15.32 -15.39 -8.07
CA ILE A 83 15.76 -14.53 -6.96
C ILE A 83 14.56 -14.08 -6.11
N VAL A 84 13.49 -13.62 -6.78
CA VAL A 84 12.25 -13.21 -6.10
C VAL A 84 11.60 -14.40 -5.38
N ALA A 85 11.57 -15.60 -5.98
CA ALA A 85 11.09 -16.81 -5.32
C ALA A 85 11.92 -17.20 -4.08
N LYS A 86 13.24 -16.95 -4.12
CA LYS A 86 14.09 -17.16 -2.94
C LYS A 86 13.81 -16.11 -1.87
N ALA A 87 13.55 -14.85 -2.25
CA ALA A 87 13.12 -13.82 -1.30
C ALA A 87 11.78 -14.20 -0.62
N ALA A 88 10.82 -14.73 -1.36
CA ALA A 88 9.55 -15.22 -0.79
C ALA A 88 9.77 -16.31 0.27
N ARG A 89 10.64 -17.30 -0.01
CA ARG A 89 11.00 -18.33 0.98
C ARG A 89 11.68 -17.76 2.23
N LEU A 90 12.58 -16.78 2.04
CA LEU A 90 13.23 -16.12 3.17
C LEU A 90 12.26 -15.26 3.99
N LEU A 91 11.26 -14.65 3.36
CA LEU A 91 10.16 -13.98 4.06
C LEU A 91 9.37 -14.99 4.92
N GLU A 92 9.03 -16.17 4.37
CA GLU A 92 8.33 -17.23 5.10
C GLU A 92 9.17 -17.75 6.29
N GLU A 93 10.45 -18.03 6.07
CA GLU A 93 11.37 -18.51 7.11
C GLU A 93 11.54 -17.51 8.27
N ASN A 94 11.41 -16.21 8.01
CA ASN A 94 11.56 -15.14 8.99
C ASN A 94 10.22 -14.49 9.39
N LYS A 95 9.08 -15.07 9.01
CA LYS A 95 7.76 -14.48 9.14
C LYS A 95 7.41 -14.03 10.56
N GLU A 96 7.67 -14.86 11.55
CA GLU A 96 7.32 -14.53 12.94
C GLU A 96 8.19 -13.39 13.51
N GLU A 97 9.50 -13.41 13.25
CA GLU A 97 10.41 -12.34 13.65
C GLU A 97 10.00 -11.00 13.02
N LEU A 98 9.71 -11.02 11.71
CA LEU A 98 9.25 -9.84 10.97
C LEU A 98 7.89 -9.35 11.45
N ALA A 99 6.96 -10.24 11.79
CA ALA A 99 5.66 -9.87 12.33
C ALA A 99 5.79 -9.17 13.69
N GLN A 100 6.67 -9.66 14.56
CA GLN A 100 6.95 -9.00 15.83
C GLN A 100 7.60 -7.63 15.62
N LEU A 101 8.58 -7.53 14.73
CA LEU A 101 9.21 -6.25 14.40
C LEU A 101 8.17 -5.25 13.87
N LEU A 102 7.33 -5.67 12.92
CA LEU A 102 6.28 -4.84 12.34
C LEU A 102 5.29 -4.35 13.40
N THR A 103 4.85 -5.23 14.31
CA THR A 103 3.98 -4.86 15.42
C THR A 103 4.61 -3.81 16.33
N HIS A 104 5.90 -3.93 16.65
CA HIS A 104 6.59 -2.95 17.50
C HIS A 104 6.82 -1.62 16.78
N GLU A 105 7.07 -1.64 15.47
CA GLU A 105 7.43 -0.44 14.71
C GLU A 105 6.20 0.37 14.28
N GLU A 106 5.12 -0.29 13.88
CA GLU A 106 3.93 0.38 13.32
C GLU A 106 2.73 0.36 14.29
N GLY A 107 2.68 -0.59 15.20
CA GLY A 107 1.67 -0.66 16.25
C GLY A 107 0.48 -1.58 15.96
N LYS A 108 0.29 -2.09 14.74
CA LYS A 108 -0.79 -3.03 14.43
C LYS A 108 -0.69 -4.31 15.25
N THR A 109 -1.79 -5.03 15.39
CA THR A 109 -1.81 -6.28 16.15
C THR A 109 -0.90 -7.34 15.52
N ILE A 110 -0.39 -8.26 16.35
CA ILE A 110 0.45 -9.36 15.86
C ILE A 110 -0.28 -10.26 14.84
N ALA A 111 -1.61 -10.38 14.97
CA ALA A 111 -2.43 -11.10 13.99
C ALA A 111 -2.43 -10.40 12.62
N GLU A 112 -2.57 -9.07 12.62
CA GLU A 112 -2.52 -8.25 11.39
C GLU A 112 -1.13 -8.25 10.77
N SER A 113 -0.08 -8.18 11.59
CA SER A 113 1.31 -8.28 11.13
C SER A 113 1.60 -9.62 10.45
N ARG A 114 1.15 -10.73 11.02
CA ARG A 114 1.24 -12.06 10.40
C ARG A 114 0.47 -12.14 9.08
N GLY A 115 -0.69 -11.50 9.01
CA GLY A 115 -1.51 -11.39 7.79
C GLY A 115 -0.80 -10.59 6.69
N GLU A 116 -0.18 -9.48 7.05
CA GLU A 116 0.60 -8.65 6.12
C GLU A 116 1.82 -9.41 5.56
N LEU A 117 2.55 -10.13 6.42
CA LEU A 117 3.67 -10.96 5.99
C LEU A 117 3.21 -12.07 5.03
N GLN A 118 2.09 -12.75 5.34
CA GLN A 118 1.55 -13.78 4.45
C GLN A 118 1.19 -13.19 3.09
N ARG A 119 0.56 -12.01 3.05
CA ARG A 119 0.27 -11.32 1.79
C ARG A 119 1.54 -11.00 1.01
N SER A 120 2.56 -10.53 1.69
CA SER A 120 3.86 -10.20 1.08
C SER A 120 4.51 -11.42 0.44
N ILE A 121 4.47 -12.57 1.11
CA ILE A 121 4.96 -13.85 0.61
C ILE A 121 4.19 -14.25 -0.65
N ASN A 122 2.86 -14.24 -0.58
CA ASN A 122 1.99 -14.62 -1.70
C ASN A 122 2.24 -13.74 -2.94
N VAL A 123 2.43 -12.42 -2.75
CA VAL A 123 2.75 -11.49 -3.84
C VAL A 123 4.12 -11.79 -4.46
N ALA A 124 5.15 -12.03 -3.63
CA ALA A 124 6.47 -12.36 -4.12
C ALA A 124 6.48 -13.69 -4.90
N GLU A 125 5.75 -14.70 -4.44
CA GLU A 125 5.58 -15.99 -5.14
C GLU A 125 4.85 -15.81 -6.47
N PHE A 126 3.74 -15.05 -6.47
CA PHE A 126 2.99 -14.76 -7.70
C PHE A 126 3.89 -14.05 -8.73
N CYS A 127 4.56 -12.96 -8.34
CA CYS A 127 5.47 -12.24 -9.22
C CYS A 127 6.61 -13.11 -9.74
N ALA A 128 7.17 -13.98 -8.90
CA ALA A 128 8.19 -14.94 -9.34
C ALA A 128 7.66 -15.89 -10.43
N GLY A 129 6.40 -16.33 -10.30
CA GLY A 129 5.69 -17.12 -11.30
C GLY A 129 5.49 -16.37 -12.62
N GLU A 130 5.13 -15.09 -12.56
CA GLU A 130 4.93 -14.23 -13.71
C GLU A 130 6.19 -14.06 -14.58
N SER A 131 7.39 -14.28 -14.01
CA SER A 131 8.64 -14.27 -14.77
C SER A 131 8.66 -15.19 -15.99
N ARG A 132 7.82 -16.22 -16.01
CA ARG A 132 7.66 -17.16 -17.12
C ARG A 132 6.46 -16.85 -18.01
N ARG A 133 5.66 -15.85 -17.66
CA ARG A 133 4.46 -15.40 -18.38
C ARG A 133 4.59 -13.98 -18.94
N MET A 134 5.80 -13.43 -19.01
CA MET A 134 6.09 -12.15 -19.65
C MET A 134 6.06 -12.32 -21.18
N ASN A 135 4.89 -12.63 -21.70
CA ASN A 135 4.67 -12.90 -23.10
C ASN A 135 4.49 -11.62 -23.91
N GLY A 136 4.85 -11.68 -25.19
CA GLY A 136 4.35 -10.80 -26.23
C GLY A 136 3.35 -11.54 -27.12
N GLU A 137 2.91 -10.87 -28.15
CA GLU A 137 1.96 -11.38 -29.13
C GLU A 137 2.63 -11.54 -30.48
N THR A 138 2.23 -12.58 -31.24
CA THR A 138 2.51 -12.68 -32.66
C THR A 138 1.32 -12.09 -33.42
N ILE A 139 1.59 -11.13 -34.33
CA ILE A 139 0.56 -10.36 -35.02
C ILE A 139 0.68 -10.61 -36.50
N PRO A 140 -0.40 -10.99 -37.22
CA PRO A 140 -0.40 -11.12 -38.67
C PRO A 140 0.03 -9.81 -39.34
N SER A 141 0.96 -9.90 -40.31
CA SER A 141 1.36 -8.75 -41.11
C SER A 141 0.49 -8.67 -42.37
N GLU A 142 0.17 -7.46 -42.80
CA GLU A 142 -0.46 -7.21 -44.12
C GLU A 142 0.50 -7.47 -45.28
N LEU A 143 1.80 -7.50 -45.00
CA LEU A 143 2.83 -7.74 -46.02
C LEU A 143 3.20 -9.22 -46.12
N PRO A 144 3.28 -9.80 -47.31
CA PRO A 144 3.76 -11.16 -47.50
C PRO A 144 5.22 -11.29 -47.08
N LEU A 145 5.61 -12.46 -46.55
CA LEU A 145 6.96 -12.73 -46.06
C LEU A 145 7.49 -11.75 -45.00
N ASN A 146 6.58 -11.28 -44.17
CA ASN A 146 6.86 -10.43 -43.01
C ASN A 146 6.26 -11.03 -41.76
N PHE A 147 7.02 -11.02 -40.65
CA PHE A 147 6.57 -11.54 -39.36
C PHE A 147 6.64 -10.41 -38.33
N ALA A 148 5.52 -10.17 -37.65
CA ALA A 148 5.43 -9.14 -36.61
C ALA A 148 5.16 -9.77 -35.25
N TYR A 149 5.84 -9.25 -34.22
CA TYR A 149 5.60 -9.65 -32.84
C TYR A 149 5.92 -8.52 -31.87
N THR A 150 5.38 -8.64 -30.64
CA THR A 150 5.71 -7.73 -29.54
C THR A 150 6.55 -8.42 -28.48
N ILE A 151 7.33 -7.62 -27.74
CA ILE A 151 8.03 -8.05 -26.54
C ILE A 151 7.86 -6.99 -25.44
N LYS A 152 7.72 -7.42 -24.18
CA LYS A 152 7.74 -6.55 -23.02
C LYS A 152 9.19 -6.21 -22.67
N HIS A 153 9.50 -4.92 -22.62
CA HIS A 153 10.84 -4.39 -22.39
C HIS A 153 10.91 -3.60 -21.08
N PRO A 154 11.92 -3.77 -20.20
CA PRO A 154 12.02 -3.02 -18.96
C PRO A 154 12.26 -1.52 -19.22
N LEU A 155 11.72 -0.68 -18.36
CA LEU A 155 11.78 0.78 -18.44
C LEU A 155 13.18 1.35 -18.10
N GLY A 156 13.78 0.84 -17.01
CA GLY A 156 15.04 1.37 -16.48
C GLY A 156 15.09 1.37 -14.96
N VAL A 157 15.46 2.51 -14.39
CA VAL A 157 15.39 2.72 -12.93
C VAL A 157 13.95 3.04 -12.53
N VAL A 158 13.44 2.32 -11.56
CA VAL A 158 12.13 2.53 -10.95
C VAL A 158 12.29 3.04 -9.52
N ALA A 159 11.64 4.15 -9.19
CA ALA A 159 11.50 4.62 -7.81
C ALA A 159 10.27 3.96 -7.17
N CYS A 160 10.46 3.21 -6.09
CA CYS A 160 9.39 2.68 -5.26
C CYS A 160 9.30 3.50 -3.98
N VAL A 161 8.27 4.33 -3.87
CA VAL A 161 8.03 5.21 -2.70
C VAL A 161 6.81 4.70 -1.95
N THR A 162 6.99 4.31 -0.69
CA THR A 162 5.98 3.57 0.06
C THR A 162 5.62 4.23 1.39
N PRO A 163 4.36 4.05 1.85
CA PRO A 163 3.89 4.56 3.11
C PRO A 163 4.31 3.66 4.29
N TRP A 164 3.86 4.02 5.46
CA TRP A 164 4.16 3.34 6.72
C TRP A 164 3.11 2.30 7.15
N ASN A 165 1.89 2.36 6.61
CA ASN A 165 0.78 1.53 7.12
C ASN A 165 0.82 0.05 6.71
N PHE A 166 1.49 -0.28 5.61
CA PHE A 166 1.82 -1.64 5.20
C PHE A 166 3.29 -1.70 4.76
N PRO A 167 4.23 -1.54 5.70
CA PRO A 167 5.64 -1.30 5.39
C PRO A 167 6.39 -2.54 4.91
N VAL A 168 5.75 -3.70 4.86
CA VAL A 168 6.25 -4.93 4.25
C VAL A 168 5.53 -5.23 2.94
N ALA A 169 4.19 -5.25 2.95
CA ALA A 169 3.42 -5.67 1.78
C ALA A 169 3.55 -4.69 0.62
N ILE A 170 3.38 -3.38 0.86
CA ILE A 170 3.45 -2.37 -0.21
C ILE A 170 4.85 -2.34 -0.86
N PRO A 171 5.97 -2.33 -0.13
CA PRO A 171 7.28 -2.47 -0.74
C PRO A 171 7.43 -3.74 -1.59
N VAL A 172 7.02 -4.89 -1.07
CA VAL A 172 7.19 -6.17 -1.80
C VAL A 172 6.37 -6.18 -3.10
N TRP A 173 5.13 -5.69 -3.09
CA TRP A 173 4.31 -5.70 -4.31
C TRP A 173 4.73 -4.64 -5.36
N LYS A 174 5.60 -3.68 -4.99
CA LYS A 174 6.24 -2.76 -5.95
C LYS A 174 7.60 -3.28 -6.43
N ILE A 175 8.42 -3.75 -5.49
CA ILE A 175 9.79 -4.21 -5.78
C ILE A 175 9.77 -5.51 -6.59
N ALA A 176 8.96 -6.50 -6.21
CA ALA A 176 8.98 -7.81 -6.84
C ALA A 176 8.63 -7.75 -8.35
N PRO A 177 7.51 -7.13 -8.79
CA PRO A 177 7.20 -7.04 -10.22
C PRO A 177 8.20 -6.15 -10.98
N ALA A 178 8.71 -5.06 -10.37
CA ALA A 178 9.74 -4.22 -10.99
C ALA A 178 11.01 -5.03 -11.31
N LEU A 179 11.48 -5.83 -10.34
CA LEU A 179 12.65 -6.69 -10.50
C LEU A 179 12.42 -7.80 -11.53
N VAL A 180 11.26 -8.46 -11.48
CA VAL A 180 10.89 -9.52 -12.44
C VAL A 180 10.81 -8.96 -13.86
N ALA A 181 10.25 -7.77 -14.04
CA ALA A 181 10.20 -7.08 -15.32
C ALA A 181 11.61 -6.74 -15.88
N GLY A 182 12.63 -6.68 -15.02
CA GLY A 182 14.02 -6.39 -15.41
C GLY A 182 14.47 -4.96 -15.14
N ASN A 183 13.69 -4.22 -14.35
CA ASN A 183 14.06 -2.89 -13.87
C ASN A 183 14.97 -2.99 -12.65
N THR A 184 15.73 -1.94 -12.41
CA THR A 184 16.43 -1.71 -11.15
C THR A 184 15.59 -0.78 -10.26
N VAL A 185 15.74 -0.90 -8.94
CA VAL A 185 14.86 -0.26 -7.97
C VAL A 185 15.65 0.65 -7.03
N VAL A 186 15.12 1.85 -6.83
CA VAL A 186 15.45 2.72 -5.70
C VAL A 186 14.24 2.75 -4.77
N PHE A 187 14.36 2.12 -3.63
CA PHE A 187 13.33 1.99 -2.62
C PHE A 187 13.45 3.09 -1.58
N LYS A 188 12.41 3.91 -1.45
CA LYS A 188 12.28 4.94 -0.43
C LYS A 188 11.06 4.67 0.45
N PRO A 189 11.23 4.06 1.61
CA PRO A 189 10.15 3.83 2.57
C PRO A 189 9.77 5.12 3.32
N ALA A 190 8.67 5.06 4.08
CA ALA A 190 8.38 6.06 5.08
C ALA A 190 9.49 6.11 6.16
N SER A 191 9.79 7.30 6.66
CA SER A 191 10.88 7.49 7.63
C SER A 191 10.55 6.95 9.02
N ILE A 192 9.28 6.66 9.30
CA ILE A 192 8.81 6.17 10.61
C ILE A 192 8.77 4.64 10.70
N THR A 193 9.02 3.91 9.59
CA THR A 193 9.11 2.45 9.56
C THR A 193 10.41 1.98 8.89
N PRO A 194 11.58 2.40 9.40
CA PRO A 194 12.87 2.09 8.77
C PRO A 194 13.33 0.65 9.02
N ALA A 195 12.99 0.04 10.15
CA ALA A 195 13.49 -1.29 10.51
C ALA A 195 12.93 -2.37 9.59
N THR A 196 11.63 -2.36 9.31
CA THR A 196 11.01 -3.27 8.36
C THR A 196 11.58 -3.10 6.95
N ALA A 197 11.84 -1.86 6.51
CA ALA A 197 12.45 -1.58 5.21
C ALA A 197 13.88 -2.14 5.09
N VAL A 198 14.69 -2.01 6.14
CA VAL A 198 16.03 -2.61 6.21
C VAL A 198 15.93 -4.13 6.11
N ARG A 199 15.03 -4.76 6.89
CA ARG A 199 14.87 -6.23 6.90
C ARG A 199 14.42 -6.77 5.54
N ILE A 200 13.50 -6.09 4.86
CA ILE A 200 13.11 -6.46 3.48
C ILE A 200 14.33 -6.41 2.54
N THR A 201 15.13 -5.36 2.64
CA THR A 201 16.31 -5.19 1.81
C THR A 201 17.36 -6.28 2.09
N GLU A 202 17.60 -6.65 3.35
CA GLU A 202 18.47 -7.77 3.76
C GLU A 202 17.97 -9.11 3.21
N ILE A 203 16.65 -9.31 3.16
CA ILE A 203 16.06 -10.52 2.57
C ILE A 203 16.35 -10.61 1.07
N PHE A 204 16.20 -9.52 0.33
CA PHE A 204 16.55 -9.49 -1.10
C PHE A 204 18.06 -9.65 -1.32
N GLU A 205 18.90 -9.06 -0.46
CA GLU A 205 20.36 -9.27 -0.50
C GLU A 205 20.70 -10.75 -0.28
N ALA A 206 20.14 -11.39 0.76
CA ALA A 206 20.32 -12.82 1.05
C ALA A 206 19.73 -13.73 -0.05
N ALA A 207 18.69 -13.27 -0.74
CA ALA A 207 18.18 -13.95 -1.94
C ALA A 207 19.13 -13.92 -3.12
N GLY A 208 20.13 -13.04 -3.09
CA GLY A 208 21.18 -12.94 -4.09
C GLY A 208 20.90 -11.90 -5.18
N ILE A 209 20.19 -10.81 -4.82
CA ILE A 209 20.04 -9.68 -5.73
C ILE A 209 21.42 -9.09 -6.06
N PRO A 210 21.76 -8.83 -7.32
CA PRO A 210 23.07 -8.26 -7.66
C PRO A 210 23.24 -6.83 -7.11
N PRO A 211 24.48 -6.39 -6.83
CA PRO A 211 24.79 -5.03 -6.40
C PRO A 211 24.16 -3.98 -7.31
N GLY A 212 23.52 -2.97 -6.71
CA GLY A 212 22.89 -1.86 -7.42
C GLY A 212 21.51 -2.14 -8.03
N VAL A 213 21.07 -3.41 -8.11
CA VAL A 213 19.74 -3.76 -8.67
C VAL A 213 18.61 -3.34 -7.73
N LEU A 214 18.83 -3.43 -6.42
CA LEU A 214 17.97 -2.86 -5.38
C LEU A 214 18.82 -1.92 -4.51
N ASN A 215 18.31 -0.72 -4.25
CA ASN A 215 18.94 0.27 -3.39
C ASN A 215 17.89 0.80 -2.41
N LEU A 216 18.26 0.97 -1.13
CA LEU A 216 17.42 1.52 -0.06
C LEU A 216 17.92 2.90 0.35
N VAL A 217 17.01 3.88 0.38
CA VAL A 217 17.30 5.25 0.79
C VAL A 217 16.37 5.65 1.93
N LEU A 218 16.90 5.72 3.15
CA LEU A 218 16.21 6.16 4.35
C LEU A 218 16.34 7.69 4.47
N GLY A 219 15.33 8.42 4.00
CA GLY A 219 15.40 9.89 3.94
C GLY A 219 14.03 10.56 3.93
N SER A 220 14.03 11.88 4.11
CA SER A 220 12.81 12.67 4.04
C SER A 220 12.23 12.73 2.63
N GLY A 221 10.92 12.95 2.52
CA GLY A 221 10.25 13.14 1.24
C GLY A 221 10.76 14.36 0.48
N SER A 222 10.93 15.48 1.19
CA SER A 222 11.32 16.78 0.63
C SER A 222 12.79 16.90 0.19
N GLU A 223 13.63 15.96 0.56
CA GLU A 223 15.04 15.99 0.22
C GLU A 223 15.45 14.78 -0.60
N ALA A 224 15.53 13.60 0.02
CA ALA A 224 15.88 12.37 -0.69
C ALA A 224 14.78 11.94 -1.68
N GLY A 225 13.51 12.09 -1.31
CA GLY A 225 12.39 11.78 -2.19
C GLY A 225 12.35 12.66 -3.43
N ASP A 226 12.43 13.97 -3.26
CA ASP A 226 12.44 14.93 -4.38
C ASP A 226 13.64 14.71 -5.30
N GLU A 227 14.82 14.40 -4.76
CA GLU A 227 16.01 14.08 -5.57
C GLU A 227 15.80 12.83 -6.43
N ILE A 228 15.27 11.73 -5.84
CA ILE A 228 14.98 10.50 -6.56
C ILE A 228 13.96 10.74 -7.68
N ILE A 229 12.85 11.42 -7.36
CA ILE A 229 11.74 11.64 -8.29
C ILE A 229 12.18 12.50 -9.48
N ASN A 230 12.99 13.52 -9.25
CA ASN A 230 13.43 14.44 -10.30
C ASN A 230 14.66 13.96 -11.07
N HIS A 231 15.29 12.87 -10.66
CA HIS A 231 16.50 12.37 -11.31
C HIS A 231 16.21 11.85 -12.73
N PRO A 232 16.95 12.26 -13.76
CA PRO A 232 16.66 11.93 -15.17
C PRO A 232 16.79 10.43 -15.50
N ALA A 233 17.56 9.67 -14.72
CA ALA A 233 17.70 8.23 -14.90
C ALA A 233 16.47 7.44 -14.40
N VAL A 234 15.65 8.01 -13.51
CA VAL A 234 14.41 7.37 -13.03
C VAL A 234 13.35 7.43 -14.12
N LYS A 235 12.95 6.28 -14.67
CA LYS A 235 12.03 6.15 -15.80
C LYS A 235 10.59 5.88 -15.37
N ALA A 236 10.41 5.31 -14.18
CA ALA A 236 9.09 5.09 -13.62
C ALA A 236 9.08 5.33 -12.10
N ILE A 237 7.92 5.73 -11.60
CA ILE A 237 7.69 5.98 -10.18
C ILE A 237 6.42 5.25 -9.78
N SER A 238 6.55 4.30 -8.85
CA SER A 238 5.41 3.65 -8.18
C SER A 238 5.32 4.21 -6.76
N PHE A 239 4.29 4.98 -6.53
CA PHE A 239 4.03 5.70 -5.28
C PHE A 239 2.78 5.16 -4.58
N THR A 240 2.83 5.04 -3.27
CA THR A 240 1.64 4.93 -2.41
C THR A 240 1.79 5.90 -1.24
N GLY A 241 0.74 6.69 -0.98
CA GLY A 241 0.74 7.69 0.08
C GLY A 241 -0.43 8.68 -0.02
N SER A 242 -0.29 9.88 0.54
CA SER A 242 -1.35 10.88 0.54
C SER A 242 -1.57 11.52 -0.85
N ASN A 243 -2.81 11.94 -1.14
CA ASN A 243 -3.21 12.57 -2.39
C ASN A 243 -2.36 13.79 -2.75
N GLY A 244 -2.14 14.71 -1.80
CA GLY A 244 -1.37 15.92 -2.07
C GLY A 244 0.09 15.63 -2.48
N VAL A 245 0.69 14.57 -1.94
CA VAL A 245 2.05 14.14 -2.35
C VAL A 245 2.01 13.46 -3.70
N GLY A 246 1.06 12.54 -3.93
CA GLY A 246 0.95 11.80 -5.19
C GLY A 246 0.69 12.69 -6.40
N ILE A 247 -0.24 13.64 -6.30
CA ILE A 247 -0.54 14.61 -7.37
C ILE A 247 0.70 15.45 -7.69
N ARG A 248 1.37 16.01 -6.67
CA ARG A 248 2.60 16.79 -6.86
C ARG A 248 3.69 15.96 -7.56
N LEU A 249 3.88 14.73 -7.14
CA LEU A 249 4.84 13.81 -7.70
C LEU A 249 4.52 13.49 -9.16
N TYR A 250 3.25 13.22 -9.47
CA TYR A 250 2.77 12.99 -10.83
C TYR A 250 3.05 14.20 -11.74
N GLU A 251 2.72 15.41 -11.29
CA GLU A 251 3.00 16.63 -12.04
C GLU A 251 4.49 16.84 -12.33
N GLN A 252 5.35 16.57 -11.37
CA GLN A 252 6.81 16.71 -11.53
C GLN A 252 7.38 15.67 -12.50
N ALA A 253 6.98 14.42 -12.34
CA ALA A 253 7.52 13.31 -13.13
C ALA A 253 7.01 13.28 -14.57
N SER A 254 5.73 13.62 -14.80
CA SER A 254 5.12 13.66 -16.13
C SER A 254 5.76 14.70 -17.04
N ARG A 255 6.24 15.84 -16.51
CA ARG A 255 6.94 16.89 -17.28
C ARG A 255 8.20 16.38 -18.00
N ARG A 256 8.82 15.32 -17.50
CA ARG A 256 10.00 14.69 -18.09
C ARG A 256 9.71 13.34 -18.76
N GLY A 257 8.42 12.98 -18.91
CA GLY A 257 7.99 11.76 -19.56
C GLY A 257 8.26 10.48 -18.76
N ALA A 258 8.41 10.56 -17.42
CA ALA A 258 8.48 9.37 -16.60
C ALA A 258 7.09 8.75 -16.43
N LYS A 259 7.01 7.41 -16.46
CA LYS A 259 5.77 6.66 -16.19
C LYS A 259 5.46 6.76 -14.70
N VAL A 260 4.22 7.03 -14.33
CA VAL A 260 3.83 7.22 -12.92
C VAL A 260 2.60 6.37 -12.61
N GLN A 261 2.68 5.67 -11.49
CA GLN A 261 1.58 4.97 -10.87
C GLN A 261 1.46 5.48 -9.43
N CYS A 262 0.29 5.98 -9.06
CA CYS A 262 0.00 6.41 -7.70
C CYS A 262 -1.21 5.66 -7.16
N GLU A 263 -1.09 5.13 -5.96
CA GLU A 263 -2.19 4.69 -5.12
C GLU A 263 -2.25 5.59 -3.88
N MET A 264 -3.41 6.20 -3.66
CA MET A 264 -3.56 7.25 -2.66
C MET A 264 -4.72 6.94 -1.70
N GLY A 265 -5.22 7.94 -1.01
CA GLY A 265 -6.24 7.80 0.00
C GLY A 265 -7.60 7.31 -0.50
N GLY A 266 -8.47 6.99 0.44
CA GLY A 266 -9.83 6.52 0.19
C GLY A 266 -10.84 7.06 1.18
N LYS A 267 -12.12 7.05 0.79
CA LYS A 267 -13.28 7.33 1.65
C LYS A 267 -14.36 6.28 1.42
N ASN A 268 -14.02 5.06 1.74
CA ASN A 268 -14.71 3.86 1.29
C ASN A 268 -16.08 3.70 1.96
N PRO A 269 -17.16 3.55 1.18
CA PRO A 269 -18.50 3.29 1.69
C PRO A 269 -18.78 1.79 1.86
N VAL A 270 -19.45 1.44 2.94
CA VAL A 270 -20.26 0.23 3.02
C VAL A 270 -21.73 0.63 2.91
N VAL A 271 -22.47 0.06 1.95
CA VAL A 271 -23.90 0.26 1.77
C VAL A 271 -24.64 -0.90 2.43
N VAL A 272 -25.58 -0.62 3.34
CA VAL A 272 -26.34 -1.65 4.05
C VAL A 272 -27.82 -1.47 3.73
N LEU A 273 -28.37 -2.41 2.95
CA LEU A 273 -29.78 -2.40 2.57
C LEU A 273 -30.64 -3.13 3.60
N GLU A 274 -31.97 -2.93 3.52
CA GLU A 274 -32.95 -3.44 4.48
C GLU A 274 -33.04 -4.98 4.53
N ASP A 275 -32.57 -5.66 3.49
CA ASP A 275 -32.54 -7.13 3.39
C ASP A 275 -31.16 -7.74 3.75
N ALA A 276 -30.24 -6.92 4.24
CA ALA A 276 -28.90 -7.36 4.62
C ALA A 276 -28.92 -8.34 5.80
N ASP A 277 -27.96 -9.26 5.82
CA ASP A 277 -27.59 -9.96 7.04
C ASP A 277 -26.95 -8.95 7.99
N MET A 278 -27.68 -8.55 9.03
CA MET A 278 -27.28 -7.50 9.96
C MET A 278 -26.04 -7.91 10.78
N ASP A 279 -25.92 -9.17 11.19
CA ASP A 279 -24.77 -9.68 11.94
C ASP A 279 -23.50 -9.53 11.11
N LEU A 280 -23.58 -9.98 9.85
CA LEU A 280 -22.47 -9.90 8.90
C LEU A 280 -22.12 -8.45 8.56
N ALA A 281 -23.10 -7.59 8.35
CA ALA A 281 -22.90 -6.18 8.01
C ALA A 281 -22.22 -5.41 9.14
N VAL A 282 -22.66 -5.60 10.38
CA VAL A 282 -22.10 -4.96 11.59
C VAL A 282 -20.66 -5.41 11.82
N GLU A 283 -20.38 -6.72 11.81
CA GLU A 283 -19.03 -7.22 12.05
C GLU A 283 -18.06 -6.78 10.93
N SER A 284 -18.50 -6.82 9.68
CA SER A 284 -17.70 -6.35 8.55
C SER A 284 -17.41 -4.85 8.58
N ALA A 285 -18.40 -4.04 8.95
CA ALA A 285 -18.23 -2.60 9.11
C ALA A 285 -17.24 -2.28 10.24
N ALA A 286 -17.39 -2.94 11.40
CA ALA A 286 -16.49 -2.77 12.55
C ALA A 286 -15.05 -3.23 12.20
N GLN A 287 -14.89 -4.40 11.60
CA GLN A 287 -13.59 -4.90 11.16
C GLN A 287 -12.95 -3.96 10.13
N GLY A 288 -13.74 -3.47 9.19
CA GLY A 288 -13.25 -2.54 8.14
C GLY A 288 -12.87 -1.18 8.70
N ALA A 289 -13.62 -0.64 9.66
CA ALA A 289 -13.41 0.69 10.23
C ALA A 289 -12.30 0.73 11.30
N PHE A 290 -12.19 -0.31 12.11
CA PHE A 290 -11.35 -0.29 13.31
C PHE A 290 -10.12 -1.19 13.20
N GLY A 291 -10.13 -2.19 12.33
CA GLY A 291 -8.95 -3.02 12.05
C GLY A 291 -7.76 -2.17 11.60
N SER A 292 -6.55 -2.49 12.06
CA SER A 292 -5.34 -1.68 11.93
C SER A 292 -5.54 -0.22 12.38
N SER A 293 -6.40 -0.01 13.37
CA SER A 293 -6.75 1.32 13.91
C SER A 293 -7.29 2.27 12.83
N GLY A 294 -7.99 1.73 11.81
CA GLY A 294 -8.48 2.49 10.65
C GLY A 294 -7.38 3.02 9.71
N GLN A 295 -6.13 2.61 9.89
CA GLN A 295 -4.96 3.11 9.14
C GLN A 295 -4.75 2.33 7.83
N ARG A 296 -5.83 2.08 7.09
CA ARG A 296 -5.83 1.43 5.78
C ARG A 296 -6.45 2.34 4.73
N CYS A 297 -5.87 2.41 3.56
CA CYS A 297 -6.49 3.10 2.42
C CYS A 297 -7.86 2.51 2.05
N THR A 298 -8.08 1.22 2.31
CA THR A 298 -9.35 0.50 2.11
C THR A 298 -10.25 0.47 3.33
N ALA A 299 -9.92 1.16 4.44
CA ALA A 299 -10.74 1.16 5.65
C ALA A 299 -12.18 1.61 5.36
N THR A 300 -13.16 0.96 5.98
CA THR A 300 -14.56 1.40 5.95
C THR A 300 -14.67 2.71 6.74
N SER A 301 -14.89 3.80 6.04
CA SER A 301 -14.96 5.12 6.69
C SER A 301 -16.36 5.72 6.68
N ARG A 302 -17.23 5.23 5.77
CA ARG A 302 -18.64 5.63 5.68
C ARG A 302 -19.51 4.37 5.68
N ALA A 303 -20.56 4.36 6.53
CA ALA A 303 -21.64 3.39 6.47
C ALA A 303 -22.90 4.11 5.95
N VAL A 304 -23.33 3.77 4.74
CA VAL A 304 -24.54 4.30 4.10
C VAL A 304 -25.66 3.29 4.35
N VAL A 305 -26.56 3.60 5.29
CA VAL A 305 -27.49 2.64 5.86
C VAL A 305 -28.94 3.08 5.62
N MET A 306 -29.79 2.13 5.23
CA MET A 306 -31.21 2.38 5.02
C MET A 306 -31.86 2.84 6.34
N ASP A 307 -32.65 3.93 6.33
CA ASP A 307 -33.28 4.55 7.51
C ASP A 307 -34.00 3.55 8.41
N GLN A 308 -34.69 2.59 7.79
CA GLN A 308 -35.53 1.61 8.52
C GLN A 308 -34.73 0.60 9.35
N ILE A 309 -33.43 0.46 9.11
CA ILE A 309 -32.54 -0.45 9.87
C ILE A 309 -31.40 0.31 10.57
N ALA A 310 -31.34 1.65 10.38
CA ALA A 310 -30.20 2.44 10.82
C ALA A 310 -30.05 2.45 12.35
N ASP A 311 -31.13 2.51 13.11
CA ASP A 311 -31.08 2.50 14.57
C ASP A 311 -30.48 1.19 15.10
N GLU A 312 -30.93 0.04 14.57
CA GLU A 312 -30.37 -1.27 14.92
C GLU A 312 -28.89 -1.38 14.52
N PHE A 313 -28.54 -0.94 13.31
CA PHE A 313 -27.15 -0.98 12.83
C PHE A 313 -26.24 -0.14 13.71
N VAL A 314 -26.63 1.11 14.03
CA VAL A 314 -25.85 2.04 14.85
C VAL A 314 -25.66 1.50 16.27
N GLU A 315 -26.72 1.02 16.92
CA GLU A 315 -26.63 0.43 18.26
C GLU A 315 -25.65 -0.75 18.28
N ARG A 316 -25.76 -1.65 17.30
CA ARG A 316 -24.96 -2.88 17.26
C ARG A 316 -23.49 -2.61 16.89
N VAL A 317 -23.20 -1.71 15.94
CA VAL A 317 -21.82 -1.35 15.59
C VAL A 317 -21.13 -0.58 16.70
N ALA A 318 -21.87 0.30 17.43
CA ALA A 318 -21.34 0.99 18.59
C ALA A 318 -21.01 0.01 19.72
N LYS A 319 -21.91 -0.93 20.03
CA LYS A 319 -21.67 -1.98 21.02
C LYS A 319 -20.44 -2.84 20.64
N ARG A 320 -20.27 -3.17 19.36
CA ARG A 320 -19.08 -3.90 18.87
C ARG A 320 -17.81 -3.06 19.05
N ALA A 321 -17.86 -1.76 18.73
CA ALA A 321 -16.75 -0.83 18.91
C ALA A 321 -16.32 -0.73 20.38
N GLU A 322 -17.29 -0.55 21.29
CA GLU A 322 -17.03 -0.47 22.75
C GLU A 322 -16.48 -1.75 23.34
N SER A 323 -16.80 -2.91 22.76
CA SER A 323 -16.32 -4.21 23.22
C SER A 323 -14.89 -4.53 22.77
N MET A 324 -14.31 -3.76 21.84
CA MET A 324 -12.99 -4.02 21.30
C MET A 324 -11.90 -3.80 22.36
N ARG A 325 -11.04 -4.78 22.50
CA ARG A 325 -9.87 -4.68 23.37
C ARG A 325 -8.77 -3.85 22.72
N ILE A 326 -8.59 -2.63 23.22
CA ILE A 326 -7.52 -1.71 22.81
C ILE A 326 -6.27 -2.02 23.63
N GLY A 327 -5.10 -2.08 22.99
CA GLY A 327 -3.84 -2.35 23.69
C GLY A 327 -2.62 -2.44 22.78
N PRO A 328 -1.45 -2.72 23.36
CA PRO A 328 -0.26 -3.02 22.57
C PRO A 328 -0.51 -4.19 21.62
N GLY A 329 -0.15 -4.01 20.35
CA GLY A 329 -0.37 -5.03 19.31
C GLY A 329 0.36 -6.35 19.56
N SER A 330 1.37 -6.35 20.43
CA SER A 330 2.10 -7.56 20.86
C SER A 330 1.31 -8.49 21.79
N ASP A 331 0.27 -7.97 22.47
CA ASP A 331 -0.67 -8.82 23.22
C ASP A 331 -1.63 -9.53 22.24
N PRO A 332 -1.64 -10.87 22.19
CA PRO A 332 -2.51 -11.62 21.29
C PRO A 332 -4.02 -11.39 21.49
N ALA A 333 -4.43 -10.85 22.64
CA ALA A 333 -5.81 -10.52 22.93
C ALA A 333 -6.21 -9.11 22.49
N THR A 334 -5.27 -8.28 22.05
CA THR A 334 -5.53 -6.96 21.49
C THR A 334 -6.22 -7.09 20.14
N GLU A 335 -7.33 -6.37 19.97
CA GLU A 335 -8.09 -6.29 18.71
C GLU A 335 -7.76 -5.00 17.94
N MET A 336 -7.37 -3.92 18.62
CA MET A 336 -7.00 -2.66 18.02
C MET A 336 -5.76 -2.05 18.69
N GLY A 337 -4.73 -1.75 17.89
CA GLY A 337 -3.49 -1.10 18.31
C GLY A 337 -3.56 0.42 18.36
N PRO A 338 -2.41 1.12 18.52
CA PRO A 338 -2.31 2.58 18.51
C PRO A 338 -2.34 3.18 17.09
N SER A 339 -2.45 4.51 17.01
CA SER A 339 -2.00 5.28 15.84
C SER A 339 -0.48 5.20 15.72
N VAL A 340 0.04 5.24 14.49
CA VAL A 340 1.47 5.00 14.22
C VAL A 340 2.41 6.02 14.85
N ASP A 341 1.99 7.26 15.00
CA ASP A 341 2.78 8.33 15.60
C ASP A 341 1.89 9.43 16.21
N GLU A 342 2.54 10.41 16.85
CA GLU A 342 1.88 11.54 17.49
C GLU A 342 1.08 12.39 16.49
N ASN A 343 1.58 12.57 15.27
CA ASN A 343 0.91 13.40 14.27
C ASN A 343 -0.39 12.75 13.82
N GLN A 344 -0.38 11.44 13.55
CA GLN A 344 -1.57 10.69 13.18
C GLN A 344 -2.58 10.66 14.34
N PHE A 345 -2.11 10.45 15.56
CA PHE A 345 -2.95 10.49 16.76
C PHE A 345 -3.67 11.86 16.91
N LYS A 346 -2.94 12.96 16.78
CA LYS A 346 -3.52 14.32 16.83
C LYS A 346 -4.49 14.57 15.67
N THR A 347 -4.17 14.09 14.48
CA THR A 347 -5.04 14.20 13.30
C THR A 347 -6.38 13.52 13.57
N VAL A 348 -6.39 12.31 14.10
CA VAL A 348 -7.62 11.57 14.41
C VAL A 348 -8.47 12.31 15.44
N LEU A 349 -7.86 12.76 16.54
CA LEU A 349 -8.58 13.52 17.58
C LEU A 349 -9.16 14.83 17.03
N ASN A 350 -8.43 15.55 16.20
CA ASN A 350 -8.91 16.76 15.55
C ASN A 350 -10.13 16.48 14.64
N TYR A 351 -10.14 15.39 13.88
CA TYR A 351 -11.31 15.02 13.08
C TYR A 351 -12.51 14.59 13.92
N ILE A 352 -12.27 14.00 15.07
CA ILE A 352 -13.34 13.69 16.03
C ILE A 352 -13.98 15.00 16.54
N ASP A 353 -13.19 16.01 16.84
CA ASP A 353 -13.71 17.33 17.26
C ASP A 353 -14.44 18.03 16.09
N ILE A 354 -13.90 17.99 14.87
CA ILE A 354 -14.58 18.46 13.66
C ILE A 354 -15.95 17.80 13.49
N GLY A 355 -16.05 16.48 13.67
CA GLY A 355 -17.33 15.78 13.56
C GLY A 355 -18.37 16.29 14.54
N ARG A 356 -17.97 16.60 15.78
CA ARG A 356 -18.85 17.24 16.77
C ARG A 356 -19.25 18.66 16.36
N GLU A 357 -18.29 19.45 15.89
CA GLU A 357 -18.51 20.84 15.45
C GLU A 357 -19.42 20.91 14.22
N ASP A 358 -19.28 19.98 13.28
CA ASP A 358 -20.15 19.86 12.09
C ASP A 358 -21.59 19.41 12.46
N GLY A 359 -21.83 18.99 13.72
CA GLY A 359 -23.14 18.61 14.21
C GLY A 359 -23.51 17.14 14.10
N ALA A 360 -22.55 16.28 13.78
CA ALA A 360 -22.75 14.82 13.80
C ALA A 360 -22.98 14.32 15.23
N THR A 361 -23.80 13.30 15.40
CA THR A 361 -24.10 12.69 16.69
C THR A 361 -23.00 11.68 17.05
N LEU A 362 -22.18 12.00 18.06
CA LEU A 362 -21.22 11.03 18.61
C LEU A 362 -21.99 9.94 19.39
N VAL A 363 -21.87 8.69 18.93
CA VAL A 363 -22.55 7.53 19.54
C VAL A 363 -21.65 6.85 20.57
N CYS A 364 -20.39 6.58 20.21
CA CYS A 364 -19.40 5.98 21.12
C CYS A 364 -17.99 6.45 20.80
N GLY A 365 -17.05 6.22 21.71
CA GLY A 365 -15.66 6.61 21.55
C GLY A 365 -15.43 8.10 21.70
N GLY A 366 -14.73 8.70 20.75
CA GLY A 366 -14.60 10.16 20.65
C GLY A 366 -13.45 10.77 21.46
N SER A 367 -12.52 9.98 21.97
CA SER A 367 -11.38 10.49 22.74
C SER A 367 -10.18 9.55 22.70
N ARG A 368 -9.08 9.98 23.35
CA ARG A 368 -7.96 9.09 23.67
C ARG A 368 -8.48 7.92 24.50
N ALA A 369 -8.01 6.71 24.18
CA ALA A 369 -8.25 5.55 25.02
C ALA A 369 -7.43 5.67 26.32
N ASN A 370 -8.11 5.42 27.45
CA ASN A 370 -7.53 5.46 28.79
C ASN A 370 -7.59 4.06 29.40
N GLY A 371 -6.60 3.71 30.19
CA GLY A 371 -6.52 2.41 30.89
C GLY A 371 -5.08 2.09 31.23
N GLU A 372 -4.90 1.08 32.08
CA GLU A 372 -3.58 0.61 32.48
C GLU A 372 -2.75 0.18 31.26
N GLY A 373 -1.57 0.76 31.10
CA GLY A 373 -0.64 0.48 30.01
C GLY A 373 -0.92 1.25 28.70
N LEU A 374 -1.95 2.13 28.64
CA LEU A 374 -2.26 2.95 27.46
C LEU A 374 -1.70 4.37 27.52
N GLU A 375 -1.22 4.80 28.69
CA GLU A 375 -0.83 6.19 28.97
C GLU A 375 0.35 6.66 28.12
N LYS A 376 1.22 5.73 27.74
CA LYS A 376 2.46 6.01 26.99
C LYS A 376 2.33 5.80 25.49
N GLY A 377 1.17 5.34 25.01
CA GLY A 377 0.94 5.08 23.58
C GLY A 377 -0.05 6.04 22.94
N TYR A 378 -0.18 5.96 21.63
CA TYR A 378 -1.07 6.81 20.82
C TYR A 378 -2.43 6.15 20.58
N PHE A 379 -3.10 5.71 21.63
CA PHE A 379 -4.36 4.97 21.55
C PHE A 379 -5.57 5.90 21.46
N VAL A 380 -6.43 5.67 20.45
CA VAL A 380 -7.71 6.35 20.26
C VAL A 380 -8.83 5.32 20.42
N GLN A 381 -9.96 5.73 21.00
CA GLN A 381 -11.14 4.86 21.08
C GLN A 381 -11.76 4.66 19.69
N PRO A 382 -12.23 3.45 19.34
CA PRO A 382 -13.09 3.26 18.17
C PRO A 382 -14.29 4.22 18.27
N THR A 383 -14.51 5.01 17.23
CA THR A 383 -15.44 6.14 17.27
C THR A 383 -16.50 5.97 16.20
N VAL A 384 -17.76 6.09 16.59
CA VAL A 384 -18.92 6.04 15.69
C VAL A 384 -19.67 7.36 15.75
N PHE A 385 -19.85 8.00 14.60
CA PHE A 385 -20.76 9.14 14.43
C PHE A 385 -22.00 8.71 13.65
N ASP A 386 -23.17 9.14 14.11
CA ASP A 386 -24.45 8.98 13.44
C ASP A 386 -24.99 10.33 12.96
N HIS A 387 -26.04 10.30 12.14
CA HIS A 387 -26.65 11.48 11.52
C HIS A 387 -25.62 12.35 10.76
N VAL A 388 -24.63 11.69 10.17
CA VAL A 388 -23.65 12.37 9.33
C VAL A 388 -24.28 12.71 7.99
N THR A 389 -24.13 13.96 7.56
CA THR A 389 -24.60 14.41 6.24
C THR A 389 -23.46 14.38 5.20
N PRO A 390 -23.76 14.28 3.89
CA PRO A 390 -22.72 14.17 2.85
C PRO A 390 -21.78 15.38 2.76
N ASP A 391 -22.16 16.54 3.26
CA ASP A 391 -21.38 17.78 3.26
C ASP A 391 -20.43 17.93 4.44
N MET A 392 -20.60 17.14 5.51
CA MET A 392 -19.72 17.16 6.68
C MET A 392 -18.31 16.69 6.31
N ARG A 393 -17.29 17.32 6.90
CA ARG A 393 -15.89 16.98 6.62
C ARG A 393 -15.55 15.54 6.95
N ILE A 394 -16.11 14.98 8.00
CA ILE A 394 -15.91 13.57 8.37
C ILE A 394 -16.55 12.58 7.37
N ALA A 395 -17.46 13.02 6.51
CA ALA A 395 -17.99 12.24 5.39
C ALA A 395 -17.15 12.33 4.12
N ARG A 396 -16.40 13.42 3.93
CA ARG A 396 -15.65 13.74 2.69
C ARG A 396 -14.17 13.48 2.79
N GLU A 397 -13.53 13.89 3.90
CA GLU A 397 -12.08 13.88 4.06
C GLU A 397 -11.59 12.55 4.67
N GLU A 398 -10.43 12.08 4.23
CA GLU A 398 -9.79 10.88 4.77
C GLU A 398 -9.21 11.16 6.16
N ILE A 399 -9.68 10.44 7.18
CA ILE A 399 -9.19 10.55 8.57
C ILE A 399 -7.99 9.66 8.84
N PHE A 400 -7.98 8.49 8.22
CA PHE A 400 -6.97 7.45 8.39
C PHE A 400 -6.83 6.98 9.84
N GLY A 401 -7.96 6.83 10.52
CA GLY A 401 -8.08 6.48 11.93
C GLY A 401 -9.39 5.72 12.23
N PRO A 402 -9.59 5.25 13.48
CA PRO A 402 -10.70 4.39 13.85
C PRO A 402 -12.01 5.19 14.02
N VAL A 403 -12.49 5.80 12.94
CA VAL A 403 -13.70 6.64 12.92
C VAL A 403 -14.62 6.18 11.81
N LEU A 404 -15.84 5.78 12.18
CA LEU A 404 -16.90 5.40 11.26
C LEU A 404 -17.99 6.48 11.25
N SER A 405 -18.34 6.98 10.06
CA SER A 405 -19.40 7.93 9.82
C SER A 405 -20.63 7.22 9.25
N VAL A 406 -21.77 7.27 9.94
CA VAL A 406 -23.03 6.66 9.50
C VAL A 406 -23.91 7.72 8.83
N LEU A 407 -24.23 7.47 7.55
CA LEU A 407 -25.11 8.30 6.72
C LEU A 407 -26.40 7.53 6.47
N ARG A 408 -27.53 8.09 6.87
CA ARG A 408 -28.84 7.47 6.75
C ARG A 408 -29.46 7.82 5.39
N VAL A 409 -30.07 6.86 4.73
CA VAL A 409 -30.67 7.00 3.40
C VAL A 409 -32.03 6.33 3.32
N LYS A 410 -32.94 6.91 2.53
CA LYS A 410 -34.33 6.45 2.42
C LYS A 410 -34.54 5.31 1.41
N ASP A 411 -33.70 5.22 0.39
CA ASP A 411 -33.84 4.28 -0.73
C ASP A 411 -32.48 3.96 -1.38
N PHE A 412 -32.49 2.93 -2.22
CA PHE A 412 -31.28 2.46 -2.94
C PHE A 412 -30.67 3.55 -3.84
N GLU A 413 -31.50 4.36 -4.52
CA GLU A 413 -31.03 5.42 -5.41
C GLU A 413 -30.25 6.49 -4.64
N THR A 414 -30.77 6.88 -3.47
CA THR A 414 -30.07 7.80 -2.56
C THR A 414 -28.79 7.16 -2.03
N ALA A 415 -28.81 5.87 -1.70
CA ALA A 415 -27.61 5.15 -1.24
C ALA A 415 -26.49 5.19 -2.29
N MET A 416 -26.83 4.95 -3.56
CA MET A 416 -25.88 5.01 -4.69
C MET A 416 -25.29 6.42 -4.88
N GLN A 417 -26.16 7.45 -4.82
CA GLN A 417 -25.72 8.84 -4.90
C GLN A 417 -24.73 9.19 -3.80
N VAL A 418 -25.08 8.88 -2.54
CA VAL A 418 -24.22 9.17 -1.39
C VAL A 418 -22.92 8.35 -1.43
N ALA A 419 -22.98 7.08 -1.84
CA ALA A 419 -21.79 6.26 -1.98
C ALA A 419 -20.79 6.82 -3.01
N ASN A 420 -21.31 7.32 -4.13
CA ASN A 420 -20.51 7.90 -5.22
C ASN A 420 -20.12 9.37 -5.00
N ASP A 421 -20.79 10.10 -4.09
CA ASP A 421 -20.42 11.50 -3.76
C ASP A 421 -19.14 11.57 -2.92
N SER A 422 -18.03 11.33 -3.60
CA SER A 422 -16.69 11.38 -3.03
C SER A 422 -15.67 11.65 -4.12
N GLU A 423 -14.61 12.40 -3.78
CA GLU A 423 -13.44 12.58 -4.64
C GLU A 423 -12.59 11.30 -4.74
N TYR A 424 -12.83 10.33 -3.83
CA TYR A 424 -12.14 9.05 -3.76
C TYR A 424 -12.94 7.93 -4.40
N GLY A 425 -12.26 6.88 -4.82
CA GLY A 425 -12.87 5.71 -5.42
C GLY A 425 -12.00 4.45 -5.28
N LEU A 426 -11.51 4.14 -4.06
CA LEU A 426 -10.65 2.96 -3.89
C LEU A 426 -11.47 1.68 -3.78
N SER A 427 -12.27 1.57 -2.71
CA SER A 427 -13.01 0.35 -2.38
C SER A 427 -14.42 0.68 -1.93
N SER A 428 -15.35 -0.25 -2.16
CA SER A 428 -16.73 -0.18 -1.68
C SER A 428 -17.26 -1.55 -1.31
N SER A 429 -18.34 -1.59 -0.56
CA SER A 429 -19.07 -2.82 -0.27
C SER A 429 -20.57 -2.58 -0.23
N ILE A 430 -21.35 -3.62 -0.57
CA ILE A 430 -22.79 -3.66 -0.36
C ILE A 430 -23.19 -4.91 0.42
N PHE A 431 -24.12 -4.76 1.36
CA PHE A 431 -24.78 -5.85 2.06
C PHE A 431 -26.25 -5.92 1.65
N SER A 432 -26.61 -6.98 0.95
CA SER A 432 -27.96 -7.26 0.44
C SER A 432 -28.07 -8.72 0.01
N ASN A 433 -29.29 -9.23 0.00
CA ASN A 433 -29.64 -10.53 -0.57
C ASN A 433 -30.39 -10.39 -1.93
N ASP A 434 -30.65 -9.17 -2.39
CA ASP A 434 -31.30 -8.89 -3.68
C ASP A 434 -30.27 -8.88 -4.82
N ALA A 435 -30.28 -9.91 -5.64
CA ALA A 435 -29.36 -10.03 -6.76
C ALA A 435 -29.44 -8.85 -7.75
N SER A 436 -30.65 -8.29 -7.98
CA SER A 436 -30.81 -7.16 -8.89
C SER A 436 -30.12 -5.90 -8.38
N ARG A 437 -30.26 -5.61 -7.08
CA ARG A 437 -29.59 -4.47 -6.45
C ARG A 437 -28.08 -4.67 -6.37
N ILE A 438 -27.61 -5.90 -6.11
CA ILE A 438 -26.18 -6.24 -6.11
C ILE A 438 -25.57 -5.97 -7.49
N PHE A 439 -26.19 -6.46 -8.58
CA PHE A 439 -25.65 -6.24 -9.92
C PHE A 439 -25.72 -4.78 -10.34
N ARG A 440 -26.78 -4.04 -9.97
CA ARG A 440 -26.84 -2.59 -10.18
C ARG A 440 -25.74 -1.86 -9.41
N PHE A 441 -25.48 -2.24 -8.15
CA PHE A 441 -24.39 -1.68 -7.38
C PHE A 441 -23.04 -1.88 -8.08
N VAL A 442 -22.76 -3.08 -8.56
CA VAL A 442 -21.51 -3.39 -9.28
C VAL A 442 -21.35 -2.55 -10.55
N ASP A 443 -22.44 -2.28 -11.26
CA ASP A 443 -22.44 -1.51 -12.50
C ASP A 443 -22.33 -0.01 -12.28
N GLU A 444 -22.97 0.50 -11.22
CA GLU A 444 -23.13 1.94 -10.97
C GLU A 444 -22.11 2.54 -9.99
N ILE A 445 -21.43 1.71 -9.17
CA ILE A 445 -20.46 2.21 -8.18
C ILE A 445 -19.14 2.63 -8.83
N GLU A 446 -18.64 3.79 -8.43
CA GLU A 446 -17.44 4.40 -9.04
C GLU A 446 -16.15 4.11 -8.26
N THR A 447 -15.99 2.86 -7.79
CA THR A 447 -14.79 2.43 -7.07
C THR A 447 -14.00 1.41 -7.88
N GLY A 448 -12.68 1.36 -7.65
CA GLY A 448 -11.80 0.42 -8.35
C GLY A 448 -11.92 -1.02 -7.84
N MET A 449 -12.37 -1.19 -6.60
CA MET A 449 -12.63 -2.50 -5.98
C MET A 449 -14.03 -2.51 -5.36
N THR A 450 -14.75 -3.59 -5.59
CA THR A 450 -16.14 -3.73 -5.13
C THR A 450 -16.31 -5.06 -4.42
N HIS A 451 -16.87 -5.03 -3.24
CA HIS A 451 -17.11 -6.18 -2.39
C HIS A 451 -18.62 -6.41 -2.19
N ILE A 452 -19.02 -7.66 -2.11
CA ILE A 452 -20.41 -8.06 -1.88
C ILE A 452 -20.44 -8.88 -0.59
N ASN A 453 -21.26 -8.47 0.36
CA ASN A 453 -21.43 -9.15 1.66
C ASN A 453 -20.09 -9.45 2.37
N SER A 454 -19.16 -8.53 2.27
CA SER A 454 -17.84 -8.61 2.90
C SER A 454 -17.28 -7.20 3.15
N PRO A 455 -16.27 -7.01 4.01
CA PRO A 455 -15.74 -5.68 4.33
C PRO A 455 -15.09 -5.02 3.08
N THR A 456 -14.93 -3.69 3.13
CA THR A 456 -14.23 -2.93 2.07
C THR A 456 -12.73 -3.23 2.02
N THR A 457 -12.22 -3.97 3.00
CA THR A 457 -10.82 -4.35 3.14
C THR A 457 -10.57 -5.76 2.60
N GLY A 458 -9.35 -6.02 2.19
CA GLY A 458 -8.94 -7.30 1.67
C GLY A 458 -8.37 -7.18 0.27
N GLY A 459 -7.91 -8.30 -0.26
CA GLY A 459 -7.35 -8.42 -1.60
C GLY A 459 -6.37 -9.57 -1.67
N GLU A 460 -6.25 -10.18 -2.85
CA GLU A 460 -5.40 -11.33 -3.10
C GLU A 460 -4.23 -10.94 -4.01
N ALA A 461 -3.14 -11.68 -3.94
CA ALA A 461 -1.89 -11.35 -4.65
C ALA A 461 -2.02 -11.30 -6.18
N HIS A 462 -2.94 -12.10 -6.73
CA HIS A 462 -3.15 -12.27 -8.16
C HIS A 462 -4.31 -11.41 -8.72
N ILE A 463 -5.01 -10.69 -7.83
CA ILE A 463 -6.10 -9.80 -8.20
C ILE A 463 -5.57 -8.37 -8.30
N PRO A 464 -5.89 -7.62 -9.37
CA PRO A 464 -5.50 -6.23 -9.50
C PRO A 464 -6.01 -5.37 -8.34
N PHE A 465 -5.17 -4.47 -7.86
CA PHE A 465 -5.46 -3.54 -6.79
C PHE A 465 -5.37 -2.11 -7.30
N GLY A 466 -6.29 -1.24 -6.89
CA GLY A 466 -6.22 0.20 -7.16
C GLY A 466 -7.57 0.86 -7.27
N GLY A 467 -7.55 2.19 -7.15
CA GLY A 467 -8.73 3.03 -7.13
C GLY A 467 -9.03 3.73 -8.46
N SER A 468 -10.16 4.41 -8.49
CA SER A 468 -10.60 5.37 -9.50
C SER A 468 -10.60 6.79 -8.91
N LYS A 469 -11.05 7.78 -9.68
CA LYS A 469 -11.14 9.19 -9.26
C LYS A 469 -9.80 9.69 -8.70
N GLY A 470 -9.82 10.44 -7.60
CA GLY A 470 -8.62 10.96 -6.93
C GLY A 470 -7.79 9.94 -6.16
N THR A 471 -8.19 8.67 -6.09
CA THR A 471 -7.43 7.63 -5.38
C THR A 471 -6.28 7.07 -6.21
N GLY A 472 -6.44 6.91 -7.52
CA GLY A 472 -5.46 6.24 -8.37
C GLY A 472 -5.04 7.04 -9.58
N ILE A 473 -3.76 6.94 -9.96
CA ILE A 473 -3.21 7.47 -11.22
C ILE A 473 -2.39 6.35 -11.87
N GLY A 474 -2.64 6.11 -13.16
CA GLY A 474 -1.93 5.11 -13.95
C GLY A 474 -2.49 3.70 -13.80
N ASP A 475 -1.64 2.71 -14.04
CA ASP A 475 -2.04 1.30 -14.09
C ASP A 475 -2.36 0.74 -12.68
N ARG A 476 -3.16 -0.34 -12.63
CA ARG A 476 -3.45 -1.06 -11.38
C ARG A 476 -2.21 -1.76 -10.84
N GLU A 477 -2.11 -1.85 -9.51
CA GLU A 477 -1.09 -2.65 -8.83
C GLU A 477 -1.52 -4.12 -8.70
N GLN A 478 -0.59 -5.00 -8.42
CA GLN A 478 -0.79 -6.43 -8.21
C GLN A 478 -1.38 -7.17 -9.42
N GLY A 479 -1.61 -8.48 -9.30
CA GLY A 479 -2.03 -9.31 -10.40
C GLY A 479 -1.05 -9.29 -11.57
N SER A 480 -1.45 -9.86 -12.70
CA SER A 480 -0.66 -9.85 -13.94
C SER A 480 -0.53 -8.45 -14.55
N THR A 481 -1.50 -7.57 -14.30
CA THR A 481 -1.51 -6.18 -14.80
C THR A 481 -0.38 -5.32 -14.22
N ALA A 482 0.15 -5.66 -13.04
CA ALA A 482 1.28 -4.95 -12.46
C ALA A 482 2.49 -4.90 -13.38
N LEU A 483 2.74 -5.94 -14.17
CA LEU A 483 3.87 -5.99 -15.11
C LEU A 483 3.72 -5.01 -16.27
N ASP A 484 2.51 -4.60 -16.61
CA ASP A 484 2.26 -3.64 -17.69
C ASP A 484 2.76 -2.24 -17.30
N PHE A 485 2.64 -1.88 -16.02
CA PHE A 485 3.24 -0.66 -15.52
C PHE A 485 4.78 -0.67 -15.64
N TYR A 486 5.42 -1.78 -15.33
CA TYR A 486 6.89 -1.89 -15.27
C TYR A 486 7.55 -2.22 -16.61
N THR A 487 6.78 -2.26 -17.71
CA THR A 487 7.29 -2.58 -19.04
C THR A 487 6.76 -1.64 -20.11
N GLU A 488 7.45 -1.63 -21.24
CA GLU A 488 6.99 -1.05 -22.50
C GLU A 488 6.90 -2.15 -23.57
N LEU A 489 5.92 -2.03 -24.45
CA LEU A 489 5.83 -2.89 -25.62
C LEU A 489 6.78 -2.41 -26.70
N LYS A 490 7.67 -3.29 -27.14
CA LYS A 490 8.47 -3.11 -28.33
C LYS A 490 7.89 -3.96 -29.44
N VAL A 491 7.59 -3.33 -30.58
CA VAL A 491 7.15 -4.02 -31.78
C VAL A 491 8.36 -4.37 -32.64
N VAL A 492 8.38 -5.59 -33.15
CA VAL A 492 9.46 -6.10 -34.02
C VAL A 492 8.85 -6.57 -35.33
N TYR A 493 9.37 -6.06 -36.43
CA TYR A 493 9.05 -6.52 -37.77
C TYR A 493 10.26 -7.27 -38.34
N VAL A 494 10.04 -8.47 -38.88
CA VAL A 494 11.04 -9.28 -39.51
C VAL A 494 10.65 -9.49 -40.98
N ASP A 495 11.25 -8.73 -41.87
CA ASP A 495 11.13 -8.95 -43.30
C ASP A 495 12.10 -10.06 -43.72
N TYR A 496 11.57 -11.16 -44.21
CA TYR A 496 12.39 -12.30 -44.68
C TYR A 496 12.28 -12.54 -46.20
N THR A 497 11.91 -11.47 -46.97
CA THR A 497 11.91 -11.54 -48.43
C THR A 497 13.32 -11.70 -49.01
N GLY A 498 14.36 -11.28 -48.28
CA GLY A 498 15.75 -11.28 -48.74
C GLY A 498 16.02 -10.25 -49.85
N ARG A 499 15.09 -9.35 -50.16
CA ARG A 499 15.20 -8.35 -51.24
C ARG A 499 14.52 -7.03 -50.83
N LYS A 500 14.90 -5.97 -51.53
CA LYS A 500 14.20 -4.67 -51.38
C LYS A 500 12.74 -4.79 -51.84
N ARG A 501 11.81 -4.30 -51.05
CA ARG A 501 10.42 -4.16 -51.48
C ARG A 501 10.29 -3.03 -52.50
N GLU A 502 9.59 -3.31 -53.59
CA GLU A 502 9.28 -2.32 -54.62
C GLU A 502 7.87 -1.76 -54.35
N GLY A 503 7.71 -0.44 -54.44
CA GLY A 503 6.45 0.27 -54.25
C GLY A 503 6.30 0.92 -52.86
N ASN A 504 5.29 1.80 -52.76
CA ASN A 504 4.89 2.38 -51.47
C ASN A 504 4.20 1.31 -50.65
N LEU A 505 4.54 1.24 -49.33
CA LEU A 505 3.90 0.31 -48.39
C LEU A 505 2.45 0.67 -48.11
N TYR A 506 2.04 1.92 -48.43
CA TYR A 506 0.68 2.46 -48.34
C TYR A 506 0.45 3.48 -49.46
#